data_44a1ba5a48e6ceb49e75b8fc12f3134a
#
_entry.id   44a1ba5a48e6ceb49e75b8fc12f3134a
#
_cell.length_a   1.000
_cell.length_b   1.000
_cell.length_c   1.000
_cell.angle_alpha   90.00
_cell.angle_beta   90.00
_cell.angle_gamma   90.00
#
_symmetry.space_group_name_H-M   'P 1'
#
loop_
_entity.id
_entity.type
_entity.pdbx_description
1 polymer ?
#
loop_
_entity_poly.entity_id
_entity_poly.type
_entity_poly.pdbx_seq_one_letter_code
_entity_poly.pdbx_strand_id
1 'polypeptide(L)'
;SKLFDCVDVVISVNPDKKYMFNENERFEMLSEMIKPFSNVELHIWDGLIVKYAEQVGAKVLVRGIRTQNDFLYEFDLALMNKALDANIETMFIPTDEEFAIVKSSSIKELAKFGGNISKMVPPNVEETLRRKLEKSGQ
;
A
#
# COMPACT_ATOMS: atom_id res chain seq x y z
N SER A 1 -2.75 1.56 13.36
CA SER A 1 -3.97 1.61 14.17
C SER A 1 -3.70 1.93 15.64
N LYS A 2 -2.60 1.44 16.24
CA LYS A 2 -2.31 1.66 17.69
C LYS A 2 -1.86 3.07 18.05
N LEU A 3 -1.41 3.87 17.10
CA LEU A 3 -0.86 5.21 17.34
C LEU A 3 -1.84 6.34 17.06
N PHE A 4 -2.95 6.03 16.39
CA PHE A 4 -3.91 7.03 15.92
C PHE A 4 -5.34 6.60 16.25
N ASP A 5 -6.21 7.57 16.52
CA ASP A 5 -7.64 7.34 16.79
C ASP A 5 -8.36 6.86 15.52
N CYS A 6 -7.96 7.34 14.35
CA CYS A 6 -8.48 6.96 13.05
C CYS A 6 -7.33 6.81 12.04
N VAL A 7 -7.41 5.82 11.18
CA VAL A 7 -6.43 5.57 10.10
C VAL A 7 -7.16 5.28 8.80
N ASP A 8 -6.92 6.10 7.80
CA ASP A 8 -7.39 5.85 6.43
C ASP A 8 -6.31 5.14 5.62
N VAL A 9 -6.61 3.94 5.15
CA VAL A 9 -5.80 3.22 4.17
C VAL A 9 -6.29 3.63 2.78
N VAL A 10 -5.44 4.33 2.03
CA VAL A 10 -5.85 4.90 0.73
C VAL A 10 -5.21 4.15 -0.42
N ILE A 11 -6.04 3.57 -1.27
CA ILE A 11 -5.64 2.99 -2.56
C ILE A 11 -5.56 4.12 -3.58
N SER A 12 -4.35 4.59 -3.84
CA SER A 12 -4.12 5.59 -4.85
C SER A 12 -4.24 4.99 -6.26
N VAL A 13 -5.02 5.64 -7.12
CA VAL A 13 -5.16 5.31 -8.53
C VAL A 13 -4.18 6.16 -9.33
N ASN A 14 -3.26 5.51 -10.05
CA ASN A 14 -2.35 6.18 -10.96
C ASN A 14 -2.57 5.59 -12.37
N PRO A 15 -3.16 6.36 -13.30
CA PRO A 15 -3.49 5.85 -14.64
C PRO A 15 -2.26 5.47 -15.47
N ASP A 16 -1.09 6.03 -15.18
CA ASP A 16 0.16 5.73 -15.90
C ASP A 16 0.83 4.43 -15.44
N LYS A 17 0.37 3.84 -14.31
CA LYS A 17 0.93 2.60 -13.78
C LYS A 17 0.08 1.40 -14.16
N LYS A 18 0.71 0.41 -14.79
CA LYS A 18 0.10 -0.91 -15.01
C LYS A 18 0.19 -1.74 -13.72
N TYR A 19 -0.92 -1.90 -13.06
CA TYR A 19 -1.04 -2.75 -11.88
C TYR A 19 -1.47 -4.17 -12.28
N MET A 20 -0.97 -5.18 -11.58
CA MET A 20 -1.44 -6.56 -11.74
C MET A 20 -2.88 -6.73 -11.24
N PHE A 21 -3.21 -6.04 -10.15
CA PHE A 21 -4.55 -6.00 -9.58
C PHE A 21 -5.15 -4.62 -9.82
N ASN A 22 -6.38 -4.59 -10.33
CA ASN A 22 -7.14 -3.34 -10.44
C ASN A 22 -7.53 -2.81 -9.05
N GLU A 23 -8.09 -1.62 -8.99
CA GLU A 23 -8.46 -0.97 -7.74
C GLU A 23 -9.49 -1.75 -6.93
N ASN A 24 -10.46 -2.40 -7.59
CA ASN A 24 -11.48 -3.20 -6.92
C ASN A 24 -10.88 -4.47 -6.31
N GLU A 25 -10.02 -5.19 -7.06
CA GLU A 25 -9.30 -6.35 -6.54
C GLU A 25 -8.42 -5.99 -5.34
N ARG A 26 -7.75 -4.83 -5.38
CA ARG A 26 -6.96 -4.32 -4.24
C ARG A 26 -7.85 -3.97 -3.06
N PHE A 27 -9.00 -3.34 -3.32
CA PHE A 27 -9.97 -2.99 -2.30
C PHE A 27 -10.52 -4.25 -1.60
N GLU A 28 -10.94 -5.26 -2.33
CA GLU A 28 -11.42 -6.53 -1.78
C GLU A 28 -10.38 -7.20 -0.88
N MET A 29 -9.13 -7.34 -1.37
CA MET A 29 -8.05 -7.95 -0.59
C MET A 29 -7.75 -7.18 0.70
N LEU A 30 -7.68 -5.84 0.64
CA LEU A 30 -7.40 -4.99 1.80
C LEU A 30 -8.57 -4.93 2.77
N SER A 31 -9.83 -4.95 2.28
CA SER A 31 -11.02 -4.97 3.13
C SER A 31 -11.01 -6.16 4.10
N GLU A 32 -10.60 -7.34 3.62
CA GLU A 32 -10.46 -8.51 4.50
C GLU A 32 -9.36 -8.30 5.57
N MET A 33 -8.26 -7.67 5.19
CA MET A 33 -7.11 -7.47 6.08
C MET A 33 -7.38 -6.44 7.18
N ILE A 34 -8.22 -5.43 6.92
CA ILE A 34 -8.51 -4.38 7.90
C ILE A 34 -9.64 -4.73 8.86
N LYS A 35 -10.45 -5.77 8.61
CA LYS A 35 -11.57 -6.19 9.46
C LYS A 35 -11.26 -6.25 10.97
N PRO A 36 -10.06 -6.70 11.41
CA PRO A 36 -9.73 -6.74 12.83
C PRO A 36 -9.52 -5.37 13.50
N PHE A 37 -9.46 -4.29 12.72
CA PHE A 37 -9.13 -2.97 13.22
C PHE A 37 -10.36 -2.07 13.17
N SER A 38 -10.91 -1.71 14.31
CA SER A 38 -12.12 -0.90 14.43
C SER A 38 -11.95 0.58 14.07
N ASN A 39 -10.69 1.05 14.03
CA ASN A 39 -10.32 2.43 13.74
C ASN A 39 -9.59 2.59 12.39
N VAL A 40 -9.75 1.61 11.49
CA VAL A 40 -9.12 1.64 10.16
C VAL A 40 -10.21 1.61 9.09
N GLU A 41 -10.19 2.58 8.19
CA GLU A 41 -11.07 2.66 7.04
C GLU A 41 -10.28 2.51 5.72
N LEU A 42 -10.95 2.04 4.67
CA LEU A 42 -10.33 1.82 3.36
C LEU A 42 -11.01 2.69 2.31
N HIS A 43 -10.20 3.42 1.55
CA HIS A 43 -10.66 4.34 0.53
C HIS A 43 -9.93 4.13 -0.80
N ILE A 44 -10.61 4.45 -1.91
CA ILE A 44 -9.99 4.58 -3.23
C ILE A 44 -9.95 6.07 -3.56
N TRP A 45 -8.80 6.55 -3.98
CA TRP A 45 -8.62 7.95 -4.32
C TRP A 45 -7.91 8.13 -5.66
N ASP A 46 -8.50 8.95 -6.52
CA ASP A 46 -7.93 9.36 -7.78
C ASP A 46 -7.52 10.85 -7.69
N GLY A 47 -6.24 11.08 -7.48
CA GLY A 47 -5.68 12.41 -7.34
C GLY A 47 -4.53 12.53 -6.34
N LEU A 48 -4.16 13.76 -6.03
CA LEU A 48 -3.09 14.05 -5.07
C LEU A 48 -3.50 13.66 -3.66
N ILE A 49 -2.65 12.92 -2.97
CA ILE A 49 -2.93 12.44 -1.60
C ILE A 49 -3.12 13.58 -0.59
N VAL A 50 -2.47 14.71 -0.81
CA VAL A 50 -2.65 15.91 0.02
C VAL A 50 -4.08 16.46 -0.08
N LYS A 51 -4.74 16.34 -1.25
CA LYS A 51 -6.13 16.76 -1.42
C LYS A 51 -7.11 15.83 -0.71
N TYR A 52 -6.80 14.52 -0.69
CA TYR A 52 -7.53 13.60 0.15
C TYR A 52 -7.40 13.97 1.63
N ALA A 53 -6.16 14.17 2.10
CA ALA A 53 -5.90 14.52 3.50
C ALA A 53 -6.60 15.82 3.91
N GLU A 54 -6.60 16.84 3.06
CA GLU A 54 -7.33 18.10 3.26
C GLU A 54 -8.84 17.83 3.43
N GLN A 55 -9.42 17.02 2.54
CA GLN A 55 -10.86 16.73 2.52
C GLN A 55 -11.33 16.01 3.80
N VAL A 56 -10.53 15.05 4.31
CA VAL A 56 -10.88 14.28 5.52
C VAL A 56 -10.33 14.91 6.80
N GLY A 57 -9.58 16.00 6.71
CA GLY A 57 -8.96 16.67 7.85
C GLY A 57 -7.76 15.95 8.44
N ALA A 58 -7.17 14.98 7.71
CA ALA A 58 -5.96 14.29 8.14
C ALA A 58 -4.76 15.24 8.15
N LYS A 59 -3.91 15.10 9.15
CA LYS A 59 -2.71 15.94 9.32
C LYS A 59 -1.41 15.19 9.09
N VAL A 60 -1.47 13.87 9.03
CA VAL A 60 -0.28 13.01 8.96
C VAL A 60 -0.44 11.99 7.84
N LEU A 61 0.54 11.93 6.96
CA LEU A 61 0.72 10.84 6.00
C LEU A 61 1.73 9.86 6.58
N VAL A 62 1.33 8.60 6.76
CA VAL A 62 2.22 7.55 7.28
C VAL A 62 2.81 6.77 6.11
N ARG A 63 4.14 6.60 6.12
CA ARG A 63 4.89 5.89 5.09
C ARG A 63 5.79 4.81 5.70
N GLY A 64 5.65 3.57 5.24
CA GLY A 64 6.51 2.46 5.64
C GLY A 64 7.85 2.49 4.87
N ILE A 65 8.96 2.33 5.59
CA ILE A 65 10.31 2.35 5.04
C ILE A 65 10.98 1.01 5.31
N ARG A 66 11.44 0.32 4.27
CA ARG A 66 12.13 -0.98 4.35
C ARG A 66 13.63 -0.84 4.09
N THR A 67 13.99 0.07 3.19
CA THR A 67 15.37 0.25 2.70
C THR A 67 15.71 1.73 2.62
N GLN A 68 17.00 2.01 2.52
CA GLN A 68 17.49 3.37 2.28
C GLN A 68 16.94 3.97 0.97
N ASN A 69 16.80 3.16 -0.08
CA ASN A 69 16.23 3.63 -1.35
C ASN A 69 14.75 3.99 -1.22
N ASP A 70 13.97 3.21 -0.44
CA ASP A 70 12.59 3.57 -0.13
C ASP A 70 12.55 4.92 0.59
N PHE A 71 13.46 5.12 1.59
CA PHE A 71 13.52 6.38 2.34
C PHE A 71 13.81 7.59 1.44
N LEU A 72 14.79 7.50 0.56
CA LEU A 72 15.12 8.61 -0.34
C LEU A 72 13.93 9.00 -1.23
N TYR A 73 13.26 8.00 -1.82
CA TYR A 73 12.08 8.24 -2.64
C TYR A 73 10.91 8.85 -1.85
N GLU A 74 10.61 8.30 -0.68
CA GLU A 74 9.51 8.77 0.17
C GLU A 74 9.81 10.15 0.78
N PHE A 75 11.09 10.44 1.05
CA PHE A 75 11.52 11.76 1.52
C PHE A 75 11.28 12.86 0.47
N ASP A 76 11.62 12.59 -0.80
CA ASP A 76 11.34 13.53 -1.88
C ASP A 76 9.82 13.76 -2.03
N LEU A 77 9.01 12.70 -1.93
CA LEU A 77 7.55 12.83 -1.95
C LEU A 77 7.03 13.64 -0.75
N ALA A 78 7.62 13.46 0.44
CA ALA A 78 7.24 14.21 1.63
C ALA A 78 7.50 15.71 1.46
N LEU A 79 8.65 16.08 0.89
CA LEU A 79 8.96 17.48 0.58
C LEU A 79 7.98 18.08 -0.42
N MET A 80 7.62 17.33 -1.47
CA MET A 80 6.61 17.78 -2.44
C MET A 80 5.23 17.92 -1.81
N ASN A 81 4.79 16.96 -0.99
CA ASN A 81 3.53 17.03 -0.27
C ASN A 81 3.48 18.24 0.67
N LYS A 82 4.58 18.48 1.40
CA LYS A 82 4.70 19.65 2.30
C LYS A 82 4.67 20.98 1.55
N ALA A 83 5.23 21.04 0.35
CA ALA A 83 5.17 22.22 -0.53
C ALA A 83 3.75 22.48 -1.05
N LEU A 84 2.95 21.42 -1.25
CA LEU A 84 1.55 21.53 -1.71
C LEU A 84 0.60 21.92 -0.57
N ASP A 85 0.84 21.40 0.65
CA ASP A 85 0.09 21.76 1.85
C ASP A 85 1.00 21.73 3.08
N ALA A 86 1.32 22.92 3.60
CA ALA A 86 2.20 23.09 4.77
C ALA A 86 1.63 22.53 6.08
N ASN A 87 0.33 22.22 6.13
CA ASN A 87 -0.33 21.65 7.33
C ASN A 87 -0.24 20.12 7.41
N ILE A 88 0.25 19.47 6.36
CA ILE A 88 0.40 18.01 6.31
C ILE A 88 1.83 17.62 6.62
N GLU A 89 1.99 16.73 7.59
CA GLU A 89 3.28 16.14 7.95
C GLU A 89 3.38 14.71 7.41
N THR A 90 4.61 14.27 7.13
CA THR A 90 4.86 12.88 6.77
C THR A 90 5.63 12.19 7.88
N MET A 91 5.11 11.06 8.34
CA MET A 91 5.75 10.20 9.33
C MET A 91 6.30 8.96 8.67
N PHE A 92 7.59 8.68 8.85
CA PHE A 92 8.23 7.47 8.37
C PHE A 92 8.29 6.43 9.47
N ILE A 93 7.79 5.23 9.20
CA ILE A 93 7.82 4.11 10.13
C ILE A 93 8.66 2.99 9.50
N PRO A 94 9.74 2.55 10.15
CA PRO A 94 10.45 1.35 9.72
C PRO A 94 9.50 0.16 9.73
N THR A 95 9.54 -0.66 8.68
CA THR A 95 8.81 -1.92 8.64
C THR A 95 9.47 -2.95 9.54
N ASP A 96 8.66 -3.86 10.08
CA ASP A 96 9.17 -5.00 10.82
C ASP A 96 10.08 -5.87 9.95
N GLU A 97 11.06 -6.53 10.57
CA GLU A 97 12.12 -7.27 9.88
C GLU A 97 11.55 -8.35 8.93
N GLU A 98 10.46 -9.00 9.33
CA GLU A 98 9.78 -10.02 8.52
C GLU A 98 9.24 -9.49 7.19
N PHE A 99 8.92 -8.18 7.10
CA PHE A 99 8.44 -7.53 5.87
C PHE A 99 9.52 -6.80 5.09
N ALA A 100 10.73 -6.71 5.61
CA ALA A 100 11.83 -5.97 4.97
C ALA A 100 12.17 -6.51 3.57
N ILE A 101 12.07 -7.82 3.37
CA ILE A 101 12.35 -8.51 2.11
C ILE A 101 11.16 -8.54 1.14
N VAL A 102 9.96 -8.12 1.60
CA VAL A 102 8.72 -8.22 0.82
C VAL A 102 8.69 -7.14 -0.26
N LYS A 103 8.99 -7.51 -1.50
CA LYS A 103 8.84 -6.67 -2.69
C LYS A 103 7.79 -7.28 -3.61
N SER A 104 6.81 -6.47 -4.01
CA SER A 104 5.73 -6.94 -4.91
C SER A 104 6.25 -7.54 -6.23
N SER A 105 7.34 -7.01 -6.79
CA SER A 105 7.97 -7.56 -8.01
C SER A 105 8.53 -8.96 -7.76
N SER A 106 9.29 -9.14 -6.70
CA SER A 106 9.90 -10.43 -6.33
C SER A 106 8.85 -11.50 -6.00
N ILE A 107 7.79 -11.12 -5.27
CA ILE A 107 6.68 -12.03 -4.95
C ILE A 107 5.96 -12.49 -6.22
N LYS A 108 5.66 -11.56 -7.13
CA LYS A 108 5.03 -11.89 -8.42
C LYS A 108 5.90 -12.82 -9.27
N GLU A 109 7.19 -12.58 -9.28
CA GLU A 109 8.17 -13.42 -10.00
C GLU A 109 8.24 -14.83 -9.40
N LEU A 110 8.40 -14.94 -8.07
CA LEU A 110 8.39 -16.24 -7.38
C LEU A 110 7.10 -17.01 -7.64
N ALA A 111 5.94 -16.35 -7.55
CA ALA A 111 4.67 -17.00 -7.79
C ALA A 111 4.54 -17.49 -9.24
N LYS A 112 5.04 -16.72 -10.22
CA LYS A 112 5.05 -17.08 -11.64
C LYS A 112 5.85 -18.35 -11.90
N PHE A 113 6.94 -18.57 -11.18
CA PHE A 113 7.77 -19.77 -11.25
C PHE A 113 7.34 -20.90 -10.29
N GLY A 114 6.14 -20.82 -9.72
CA GLY A 114 5.59 -21.84 -8.81
C GLY A 114 6.20 -21.85 -7.41
N GLY A 115 6.97 -20.82 -7.05
CA GLY A 115 7.56 -20.69 -5.72
C GLY A 115 6.51 -20.56 -4.62
N ASN A 116 6.87 -20.99 -3.41
CA ASN A 116 6.01 -20.87 -2.24
C ASN A 116 6.10 -19.44 -1.67
N ILE A 117 4.98 -18.72 -1.68
CA ILE A 117 4.86 -17.35 -1.17
C ILE A 117 3.95 -17.24 0.06
N SER A 118 3.48 -18.36 0.63
CA SER A 118 2.50 -18.40 1.73
C SER A 118 2.94 -17.69 3.00
N LYS A 119 4.25 -17.54 3.21
CA LYS A 119 4.83 -16.79 4.34
C LYS A 119 5.12 -15.32 4.01
N MET A 120 4.90 -14.89 2.77
CA MET A 120 5.26 -13.56 2.29
C MET A 120 4.04 -12.67 2.06
N VAL A 121 2.87 -13.28 1.91
CA VAL A 121 1.61 -12.56 1.67
C VAL A 121 0.46 -13.22 2.43
N PRO A 122 -0.61 -12.47 2.74
CA PRO A 122 -1.84 -13.04 3.29
C PRO A 122 -2.46 -14.08 2.34
N PRO A 123 -3.21 -15.08 2.88
CA PRO A 123 -3.80 -16.15 2.07
C PRO A 123 -4.68 -15.68 0.92
N ASN A 124 -5.52 -14.66 1.15
CA ASN A 124 -6.40 -14.08 0.13
C ASN A 124 -5.61 -13.42 -1.02
N VAL A 125 -4.45 -12.83 -0.71
CA VAL A 125 -3.54 -12.25 -1.71
C VAL A 125 -2.87 -13.35 -2.52
N GLU A 126 -2.39 -14.42 -1.87
CA GLU A 126 -1.79 -15.56 -2.55
C GLU A 126 -2.78 -16.20 -3.54
N GLU A 127 -4.00 -16.50 -3.08
CA GLU A 127 -5.03 -17.11 -3.91
C GLU A 127 -5.34 -16.24 -5.15
N THR A 128 -5.56 -14.94 -4.92
CA THR A 128 -5.88 -14.00 -6.01
C THR A 128 -4.73 -13.86 -7.00
N LEU A 129 -3.48 -13.87 -6.51
CA LEU A 129 -2.29 -13.81 -7.35
C LEU A 129 -2.15 -15.06 -8.23
N ARG A 130 -2.29 -16.26 -7.66
CA ARG A 130 -2.21 -17.52 -8.40
C ARG A 130 -3.29 -17.62 -9.48
N ARG A 131 -4.55 -17.35 -9.13
CA ARG A 131 -5.67 -17.32 -10.07
C ARG A 131 -5.43 -16.35 -11.25
N LYS A 132 -4.79 -15.21 -10.99
CA LYS A 132 -4.51 -14.22 -12.04
C LYS A 132 -3.36 -14.65 -12.96
N LEU A 133 -2.36 -15.32 -12.41
CA LEU A 133 -1.25 -15.86 -13.19
C LEU A 133 -1.70 -17.00 -14.13
N GLU A 134 -2.59 -17.87 -13.68
CA GLU A 134 -3.19 -18.94 -14.48
C GLU A 134 -3.94 -18.37 -15.70
N LYS A 135 -4.71 -17.31 -15.52
CA LYS A 135 -5.43 -16.62 -16.62
C LYS A 135 -4.51 -15.88 -17.59
N SER A 136 -3.32 -15.49 -17.15
CA SER A 136 -2.37 -14.76 -18.00
C SER A 136 -1.43 -15.68 -18.77
N GLY A 137 -1.41 -16.98 -18.47
CA GLY A 137 -0.61 -18.01 -19.14
C GLY A 137 -1.35 -18.77 -20.26
N GLN A 138 -2.62 -18.43 -20.45
CA GLN A 138 -3.43 -18.89 -21.60
C GLN A 138 -3.50 -17.79 -22.68
#